data_633879d4404db03069ebd53406bb4a14
#
_entry.id   633879d4404db03069ebd53406bb4a14
#
_cell.length_a   1.000
_cell.length_b   1.000
_cell.length_c   1.000
_cell.angle_alpha   90.00
_cell.angle_beta   90.00
_cell.angle_gamma   90.00
#
_symmetry.space_group_name_H-M   'P 1'
#
loop_
_entity.id
_entity.type
_entity.pdbx_description
1 polymer ?
#
loop_
_entity_poly.entity_id
_entity_poly.type
_entity_poly.pdbx_seq_one_letter_code
_entity_poly.pdbx_strand_id
1 'polypeptide(L)'
;KKCNIFPGTGKDNDEQLILNEILESKYKNFCVPLDNLSIKETLPIIKNCNLSICNDSSFSHLSAALGIKTITLMADTPLVYGNYSSIMFPIIPEGEKTVTHNTLGKEKISSRTIVEKIIEILD
;
A
#
# COMPACT_ATOMS: atom_id res chain seq x y z
N LYS A 1 18.66 5.16 -3.57
CA LYS A 1 18.72 3.79 -2.98
C LYS A 1 18.10 2.81 -3.98
N LYS A 2 18.71 1.63 -4.16
CA LYS A 2 18.05 0.51 -4.84
C LYS A 2 17.09 -0.15 -3.83
N CYS A 3 15.86 -0.43 -4.24
CA CYS A 3 14.89 -1.16 -3.43
C CYS A 3 14.28 -2.29 -4.26
N ASN A 4 13.88 -3.36 -3.60
CA ASN A 4 13.03 -4.38 -4.20
C ASN A 4 11.59 -4.03 -3.91
N ILE A 5 10.73 -4.24 -4.89
CA ILE A 5 9.29 -3.98 -4.82
C ILE A 5 8.57 -5.31 -4.98
N PHE A 6 7.61 -5.56 -4.12
CA PHE A 6 6.78 -6.77 -4.13
C PHE A 6 5.32 -6.38 -4.41
N PRO A 7 4.92 -6.26 -5.69
CA PRO A 7 3.53 -5.98 -6.03
C PRO A 7 2.61 -7.11 -5.57
N GLY A 8 1.69 -6.79 -4.66
CA GLY A 8 0.66 -7.70 -4.18
C GLY A 8 -0.68 -7.36 -4.80
N THR A 9 -1.04 -8.02 -5.87
CA THR A 9 -2.32 -7.84 -6.57
C THR A 9 -3.16 -9.10 -6.45
N GLY A 10 -4.48 -8.94 -6.58
CA GLY A 10 -5.39 -10.07 -6.79
C GLY A 10 -5.32 -10.64 -8.21
N LYS A 11 -6.30 -11.48 -8.53
CA LYS A 11 -6.38 -12.18 -9.83
C LYS A 11 -7.51 -11.69 -10.73
N ASP A 12 -8.22 -10.63 -10.33
CA ASP A 12 -9.19 -10.02 -11.23
C ASP A 12 -8.51 -9.28 -12.40
N ASN A 13 -9.28 -9.01 -13.43
CA ASN A 13 -8.74 -8.47 -14.67
C ASN A 13 -8.09 -7.10 -14.48
N ASP A 14 -8.66 -6.23 -13.65
CA ASP A 14 -8.16 -4.87 -13.44
C ASP A 14 -6.83 -4.89 -12.67
N GLU A 15 -6.73 -5.73 -11.64
CA GLU A 15 -5.50 -5.89 -10.87
C GLU A 15 -4.39 -6.53 -11.72
N GLN A 16 -4.71 -7.48 -12.60
CA GLN A 16 -3.75 -8.08 -13.51
C GLN A 16 -3.28 -7.09 -14.59
N LEU A 17 -4.14 -6.19 -15.07
CA LEU A 17 -3.72 -5.11 -15.97
C LEU A 17 -2.69 -4.19 -15.30
N ILE A 18 -2.94 -3.78 -14.06
CA ILE A 18 -2.00 -2.95 -13.29
C ILE A 18 -0.67 -3.69 -13.08
N LEU A 19 -0.72 -4.96 -12.72
CA LEU A 19 0.49 -5.76 -12.55
C LEU A 19 1.30 -5.85 -13.84
N ASN A 20 0.66 -6.08 -14.98
CA ASN A 20 1.32 -6.13 -16.29
C ASN A 20 1.99 -4.80 -16.64
N GLU A 21 1.34 -3.66 -16.39
CA GLU A 21 1.95 -2.33 -16.58
C GLU A 21 3.23 -2.18 -15.75
N ILE A 22 3.23 -2.62 -14.50
CA ILE A 22 4.41 -2.60 -13.63
C ILE A 22 5.52 -3.48 -14.21
N LEU A 23 5.20 -4.69 -14.64
CA LEU A 23 6.17 -5.67 -15.16
C LEU A 23 6.69 -5.33 -16.56
N GLU A 24 6.00 -4.50 -17.32
CA GLU A 24 6.44 -3.95 -18.60
C GLU A 24 7.25 -2.66 -18.46
N SER A 25 7.23 -2.04 -17.28
CA SER A 25 7.92 -0.79 -17.02
C SER A 25 9.46 -0.98 -16.98
N LYS A 26 10.18 0.15 -17.08
CA LYS A 26 11.64 0.16 -16.91
C LYS A 26 12.10 -0.29 -15.52
N TYR A 27 11.19 -0.40 -14.57
CA TYR A 27 11.47 -0.82 -13.19
C TYR A 27 11.23 -2.31 -12.93
N LYS A 28 10.85 -3.08 -13.94
CA LYS A 28 10.53 -4.51 -13.81
C LYS A 28 11.59 -5.35 -13.08
N ASN A 29 12.85 -5.00 -13.26
CA ASN A 29 13.96 -5.74 -12.64
C ASN A 29 14.06 -5.57 -11.12
N PHE A 30 13.29 -4.63 -10.55
CA PHE A 30 13.17 -4.41 -9.10
C PHE A 30 11.90 -5.01 -8.53
N CYS A 31 11.03 -5.56 -9.37
CA CYS A 31 9.70 -6.03 -9.01
C CYS A 31 9.63 -7.55 -8.99
N VAL A 32 9.13 -8.10 -7.89
CA VAL A 32 8.83 -9.53 -7.73
C VAL A 32 7.36 -9.65 -7.38
N PRO A 33 6.50 -10.08 -8.32
CA PRO A 33 5.06 -10.15 -8.09
C PRO A 33 4.68 -11.23 -7.09
N LEU A 34 3.63 -10.98 -6.31
CA LEU A 34 3.12 -11.88 -5.27
C LEU A 34 1.76 -12.49 -5.63
N ASP A 35 1.22 -12.23 -6.81
CA ASP A 35 -0.14 -12.61 -7.22
C ASP A 35 -0.41 -14.12 -7.27
N ASN A 36 0.65 -14.93 -7.34
CA ASN A 36 0.58 -16.40 -7.32
C ASN A 36 0.74 -17.01 -5.92
N LEU A 37 0.94 -16.19 -4.90
CA LEU A 37 1.09 -16.64 -3.51
C LEU A 37 -0.23 -16.54 -2.75
N SER A 38 -0.45 -17.50 -1.86
CA SER A 38 -1.51 -17.37 -0.84
C SER A 38 -1.15 -16.28 0.18
N ILE A 39 -2.14 -15.81 0.93
CA ILE A 39 -1.91 -14.86 2.04
C ILE A 39 -0.85 -15.41 3.00
N LYS A 40 -0.93 -16.68 3.36
CA LYS A 40 0.02 -17.34 4.27
C LYS A 40 1.45 -17.27 3.75
N GLU A 41 1.64 -17.45 2.44
CA GLU A 41 2.97 -17.40 1.81
C GLU A 41 3.51 -15.98 1.70
N THR A 42 2.65 -14.96 1.67
CA THR A 42 3.07 -13.55 1.63
C THR A 42 3.54 -13.03 3.00
N LEU A 43 3.08 -13.58 4.11
CA LEU A 43 3.38 -13.08 5.45
C LEU A 43 4.89 -12.99 5.74
N PRO A 44 5.72 -14.01 5.48
CA PRO A 44 7.16 -13.91 5.71
C PRO A 44 7.83 -12.89 4.79
N ILE A 45 7.31 -12.65 3.60
CA ILE A 45 7.80 -11.61 2.70
C ILE A 45 7.51 -10.24 3.29
N ILE A 46 6.25 -9.98 3.68
CA ILE A 46 5.85 -8.72 4.33
C ILE A 46 6.69 -8.46 5.57
N LYS A 47 6.88 -9.49 6.41
CA LYS A 47 7.68 -9.38 7.65
C LYS A 47 9.12 -8.91 7.43
N ASN A 48 9.67 -9.15 6.25
CA ASN A 48 11.02 -8.74 5.88
C ASN A 48 11.07 -7.45 5.05
N CYS A 49 9.94 -6.79 4.81
CA CYS A 49 9.89 -5.48 4.17
C CYS A 49 10.25 -4.36 5.14
N ASN A 50 10.76 -3.26 4.61
CA ASN A 50 11.00 -2.04 5.37
C ASN A 50 9.74 -1.17 5.49
N LEU A 51 8.82 -1.31 4.53
CA LEU A 51 7.60 -0.52 4.43
C LEU A 51 6.56 -1.31 3.64
N SER A 52 5.30 -1.19 4.03
CA SER A 52 4.14 -1.64 3.27
C SER A 52 3.32 -0.43 2.82
N ILE A 53 2.80 -0.48 1.60
CA ILE A 53 1.90 0.53 1.05
C ILE A 53 0.70 -0.22 0.50
N CYS A 54 -0.48 0.05 1.01
CA CYS A 54 -1.69 -0.66 0.61
C CYS A 54 -2.94 0.22 0.70
N ASN A 55 -3.95 -0.19 0.00
CA ASN A 55 -5.28 0.32 0.24
C ASN A 55 -5.74 -0.04 1.65
N ASP A 56 -6.81 0.56 2.11
CA ASP A 56 -7.52 0.13 3.31
C ASP A 56 -8.12 -1.27 3.06
N SER A 57 -7.39 -2.26 3.53
CA SER A 57 -7.66 -3.68 3.28
C SER A 57 -7.06 -4.55 4.38
N SER A 58 -7.33 -5.84 4.35
CA SER A 58 -6.72 -6.80 5.28
C SER A 58 -5.19 -6.75 5.29
N PHE A 59 -4.55 -6.42 4.18
CA PHE A 59 -3.09 -6.33 4.09
C PHE A 59 -2.51 -5.16 4.90
N SER A 60 -3.23 -4.05 5.06
CA SER A 60 -2.78 -2.97 5.94
C SER A 60 -2.72 -3.43 7.40
N HIS A 61 -3.73 -4.18 7.83
CA HIS A 61 -3.79 -4.73 9.18
C HIS A 61 -2.75 -5.83 9.41
N LEU A 62 -2.57 -6.73 8.44
CA LEU A 62 -1.55 -7.78 8.51
C LEU A 62 -0.14 -7.19 8.58
N SER A 63 0.16 -6.19 7.77
CA SER A 63 1.45 -5.51 7.78
C SER A 63 1.72 -4.84 9.13
N ALA A 64 0.76 -4.11 9.67
CA ALA A 64 0.87 -3.49 10.98
C ALA A 64 1.01 -4.53 12.11
N ALA A 65 0.25 -5.63 12.06
CA ALA A 65 0.36 -6.74 13.03
C ALA A 65 1.72 -7.43 12.99
N LEU A 66 2.37 -7.47 11.84
CA LEU A 66 3.74 -7.98 11.67
C LEU A 66 4.81 -6.96 12.11
N GLY A 67 4.42 -5.78 12.55
CA GLY A 67 5.33 -4.72 13.00
C GLY A 67 5.97 -3.92 11.86
N ILE A 68 5.39 -3.95 10.67
CA ILE A 68 5.90 -3.23 9.49
C ILE A 68 5.23 -1.87 9.40
N LYS A 69 6.03 -0.81 9.25
CA LYS A 69 5.51 0.54 8.94
C LYS A 69 4.62 0.47 7.72
N THR A 70 3.42 1.01 7.81
CA THR A 70 2.38 0.81 6.79
C THR A 70 1.77 2.14 6.39
N ILE A 71 1.88 2.50 5.13
CA ILE A 71 1.10 3.58 4.51
C ILE A 71 -0.23 2.97 4.05
N THR A 72 -1.33 3.53 4.51
CA THR A 72 -2.67 3.09 4.13
C THR A 72 -3.37 4.19 3.34
N LEU A 73 -3.79 3.88 2.11
CA LEU A 73 -4.53 4.81 1.26
C LEU A 73 -6.02 4.72 1.59
N MET A 74 -6.56 5.77 2.20
CA MET A 74 -7.92 5.79 2.75
C MET A 74 -8.76 6.87 2.07
N ALA A 75 -9.89 6.48 1.52
CA ALA A 75 -10.81 7.41 0.86
C ALA A 75 -12.30 7.19 1.20
N ASP A 76 -12.65 6.02 1.70
CA ASP A 76 -14.03 5.58 1.87
C ASP A 76 -14.30 4.83 3.18
N THR A 77 -13.35 4.89 4.11
CA THR A 77 -13.48 4.34 5.46
C THR A 77 -12.97 5.34 6.50
N PRO A 78 -13.58 5.40 7.69
CA PRO A 78 -13.13 6.28 8.77
C PRO A 78 -11.66 6.05 9.15
N LEU A 79 -10.94 7.14 9.42
CA LEU A 79 -9.49 7.10 9.73
C LEU A 79 -9.12 6.16 10.87
N VAL A 80 -10.03 5.94 11.82
CA VAL A 80 -9.79 5.04 12.95
C VAL A 80 -9.42 3.62 12.52
N TYR A 81 -9.87 3.18 11.35
CA TYR A 81 -9.54 1.85 10.82
C TYR A 81 -8.12 1.74 10.26
N GLY A 82 -7.48 2.84 9.94
CA GLY A 82 -6.11 2.85 9.39
C GLY A 82 -5.12 3.67 10.21
N ASN A 83 -5.50 4.09 11.42
CA ASN A 83 -4.69 4.97 12.28
C ASN A 83 -4.81 4.59 13.78
N TYR A 84 -4.74 3.31 14.10
CA TYR A 84 -4.81 2.84 15.48
C TYR A 84 -3.46 2.41 16.05
N SER A 85 -2.38 2.57 15.30
CA SER A 85 -1.02 2.23 15.71
C SER A 85 -0.04 3.31 15.24
N SER A 86 1.00 3.54 16.02
CA SER A 86 2.06 4.51 15.70
C SER A 86 2.90 4.17 14.45
N ILE A 87 2.74 2.96 13.93
CA ILE A 87 3.41 2.52 12.69
C ILE A 87 2.48 2.55 11.47
N MET A 88 1.26 3.06 11.62
CA MET A 88 0.30 3.26 10.54
C MET A 88 0.25 4.72 10.13
N PHE A 89 0.37 4.98 8.85
CA PHE A 89 0.45 6.31 8.24
C PHE A 89 -0.65 6.46 7.18
N PRO A 90 -1.87 6.86 7.56
CA PRO A 90 -2.94 7.04 6.59
C PRO A 90 -2.65 8.22 5.66
N ILE A 91 -2.95 8.05 4.38
CA ILE A 91 -2.98 9.12 3.39
C ILE A 91 -4.41 9.21 2.86
N ILE A 92 -4.96 10.40 2.86
CA ILE A 92 -6.34 10.69 2.45
C ILE A 92 -6.37 11.60 1.21
N PRO A 93 -7.51 11.71 0.51
CA PRO A 93 -7.65 12.58 -0.65
C PRO A 93 -7.27 14.03 -0.35
N GLU A 94 -6.63 14.69 -1.31
CA GLU A 94 -6.26 16.10 -1.19
C GLU A 94 -7.48 16.98 -0.94
N GLY A 95 -7.34 17.92 0.01
CA GLY A 95 -8.39 18.82 0.41
C GLY A 95 -9.32 18.29 1.51
N GLU A 96 -9.26 17.02 1.84
CA GLU A 96 -10.04 16.43 2.93
C GLU A 96 -9.30 16.56 4.27
N LYS A 97 -10.05 16.75 5.35
CA LYS A 97 -9.53 16.76 6.72
C LYS A 97 -9.72 15.43 7.41
N THR A 98 -10.69 14.66 6.98
CA THR A 98 -11.04 13.34 7.46
C THR A 98 -11.72 12.55 6.34
N VAL A 99 -11.90 11.26 6.53
CA VAL A 99 -12.63 10.39 5.61
C VAL A 99 -13.74 9.65 6.34
N THR A 100 -14.80 9.40 5.59
CA THR A 100 -15.98 8.62 5.99
C THR A 100 -16.31 7.64 4.88
N HIS A 101 -17.29 6.78 5.10
CA HIS A 101 -17.77 5.86 4.05
C HIS A 101 -18.31 6.56 2.78
N ASN A 102 -18.60 7.85 2.87
CA ASN A 102 -19.16 8.65 1.78
C ASN A 102 -18.17 9.66 1.18
N THR A 103 -16.94 9.74 1.67
CA THR A 103 -15.95 10.71 1.17
C THR A 103 -15.55 10.39 -0.26
N LEU A 104 -15.16 9.14 -0.53
CA LEU A 104 -14.65 8.70 -1.84
C LEU A 104 -13.43 9.53 -2.29
N GLY A 105 -13.11 9.52 -3.57
CA GLY A 105 -12.05 10.37 -4.13
C GLY A 105 -10.65 9.79 -4.01
N LYS A 106 -10.50 8.48 -4.04
CA LYS A 106 -9.17 7.82 -4.03
C LYS A 106 -8.26 8.33 -5.15
N GLU A 107 -8.81 8.72 -6.27
CA GLU A 107 -8.10 9.34 -7.40
C GLU A 107 -7.46 10.69 -7.06
N LYS A 108 -7.88 11.32 -5.96
CA LYS A 108 -7.30 12.58 -5.43
C LYS A 108 -6.14 12.34 -4.45
N ILE A 109 -5.78 11.10 -4.19
CA ILE A 109 -4.55 10.79 -3.45
C ILE A 109 -3.39 10.86 -4.44
N SER A 110 -2.53 11.86 -4.27
CA SER A 110 -1.46 12.08 -5.24
C SER A 110 -0.29 11.11 -5.00
N SER A 111 0.31 10.63 -6.08
CA SER A 111 1.51 9.82 -6.03
C SER A 111 2.69 10.58 -5.41
N ARG A 112 2.72 11.90 -5.55
CA ARG A 112 3.72 12.76 -4.93
C ARG A 112 3.64 12.70 -3.40
N THR A 113 2.45 12.83 -2.84
CA THR A 113 2.22 12.72 -1.39
C THR A 113 2.66 11.36 -0.85
N ILE A 114 2.39 10.29 -1.61
CA ILE A 114 2.84 8.94 -1.25
C ILE A 114 4.37 8.87 -1.22
N VAL A 115 5.05 9.37 -2.25
CA VAL A 115 6.52 9.37 -2.33
C VAL A 115 7.15 10.20 -1.21
N GLU A 116 6.63 11.37 -0.93
CA GLU A 116 7.10 12.22 0.18
C GLU A 116 6.99 11.49 1.52
N LYS A 117 5.87 10.79 1.75
CA LYS A 117 5.69 9.97 2.96
C LYS A 117 6.65 8.78 3.04
N ILE A 118 6.92 8.11 1.93
CA ILE A 118 7.92 7.03 1.85
C ILE A 118 9.30 7.55 2.29
N ILE A 119 9.71 8.68 1.76
CA ILE A 119 11.00 9.31 2.08
C ILE A 119 11.07 9.65 3.57
N GLU A 120 10.03 10.30 4.10
CA GLU A 120 9.93 10.64 5.52
C GLU A 120 10.08 9.41 6.43
N ILE A 121 9.45 8.31 6.08
CA ILE A 121 9.44 7.08 6.90
C ILE A 121 10.77 6.32 6.82
N LEU A 122 11.43 6.31 5.64
CA LEU A 122 12.63 5.51 5.38
C LEU A 122 13.94 6.26 5.61
N ASP A 123 13.89 7.55 5.72
CA ASP A 123 15.04 8.39 6.08
C ASP A 123 15.05 8.66 7.58
#